data_e7ad9dc90aba41724b3308698c16da0c
#
_entry.id   e7ad9dc90aba41724b3308698c16da0c
#
_cell.length_a   1.000
_cell.length_b   1.000
_cell.length_c   1.000
_cell.angle_alpha   90.00
_cell.angle_beta   90.00
_cell.angle_gamma   90.00
#
_symmetry.space_group_name_H-M   'P 1'
#
loop_
_entity.id
_entity.type
_entity.pdbx_description
1 polymer ?
#
loop_
_entity_poly.entity_id
_entity_poly.type
_entity_poly.pdbx_seq_one_letter_code
_entity_poly.pdbx_strand_id
1 'polypeptide(L)'
;MNLYASQTQYGKNEEFSLEVARGLVPGHEVLNVFGYSTSVTNAAFIPAWENTAAYVFPTVASTMVVSSSSASDTAVTVLIDGLNASYSRITESVTLDGTTDVATAQAFFRINSVITTAGNAVGTIYVKNAGGTTYAQIAIGSGKTNMSVYTVPAGYTAYLTQFDAFSSTSVTSGVYATFRALRTSSTGVNNVVLQVPFLNDYSITRPYPLIVPEKTDNQWQCKSSGAGLGIGIVVLGVLVKNYQD
;
A
#
# COMPACT_ATOMS: atom_id res chain seq x y z
N MET A 1 -28.50 -17.66 -16.24
CA MET A 1 -27.05 -17.89 -16.33
C MET A 1 -26.58 -18.48 -15.02
N ASN A 2 -26.08 -19.71 -15.02
CA ASN A 2 -25.90 -20.49 -13.78
C ASN A 2 -24.62 -20.04 -13.05
N LEU A 3 -24.76 -19.28 -11.96
CA LEU A 3 -23.68 -18.81 -11.09
C LEU A 3 -22.96 -19.92 -10.28
N TYR A 4 -23.40 -21.19 -10.45
CA TYR A 4 -22.88 -22.35 -9.71
C TYR A 4 -21.93 -23.25 -10.50
N ALA A 5 -21.53 -22.85 -11.70
CA ALA A 5 -20.71 -23.72 -12.57
C ALA A 5 -19.23 -23.85 -12.16
N SER A 6 -18.74 -23.01 -11.24
CA SER A 6 -17.34 -23.06 -10.80
C SER A 6 -17.08 -24.02 -9.63
N GLN A 7 -18.12 -24.39 -8.89
CA GLN A 7 -17.96 -25.26 -7.70
C GLN A 7 -17.80 -26.75 -8.04
N THR A 8 -18.07 -27.16 -9.28
CA THR A 8 -18.07 -28.59 -9.65
C THR A 8 -16.75 -29.11 -10.18
N GLN A 9 -15.74 -28.28 -10.41
CA GLN A 9 -14.52 -28.74 -11.08
C GLN A 9 -13.48 -29.38 -10.14
N TYR A 10 -13.56 -29.22 -8.81
CA TYR A 10 -12.57 -29.74 -7.88
C TYR A 10 -13.12 -30.55 -6.70
N GLY A 11 -14.42 -30.73 -6.56
CA GLY A 11 -15.01 -31.66 -5.58
C GLY A 11 -14.69 -31.39 -4.11
N LYS A 12 -14.21 -30.20 -3.77
CA LYS A 12 -13.96 -29.74 -2.39
C LYS A 12 -14.57 -28.37 -2.21
N ASN A 13 -15.36 -28.20 -1.17
CA ASN A 13 -15.77 -26.87 -0.68
C ASN A 13 -14.54 -26.22 -0.06
N GLU A 14 -13.72 -25.53 -0.86
CA GLU A 14 -12.65 -24.71 -0.33
C GLU A 14 -13.25 -23.41 0.22
N GLU A 15 -12.61 -22.83 1.20
CA GLU A 15 -13.01 -21.54 1.74
C GLU A 15 -12.85 -20.45 0.66
N PHE A 16 -13.83 -19.56 0.54
CA PHE A 16 -13.84 -18.49 -0.48
C PHE A 16 -12.55 -17.66 -0.51
N SER A 17 -12.00 -17.33 0.66
CA SER A 17 -10.75 -16.58 0.76
C SER A 17 -9.56 -17.32 0.13
N LEU A 18 -9.53 -18.65 0.27
CA LEU A 18 -8.50 -19.50 -0.33
C LEU A 18 -8.68 -19.60 -1.85
N GLU A 19 -9.93 -19.70 -2.33
CA GLU A 19 -10.21 -19.71 -3.77
C GLU A 19 -9.77 -18.40 -4.43
N VAL A 20 -10.03 -17.25 -3.79
CA VAL A 20 -9.55 -15.94 -4.24
C VAL A 20 -8.02 -15.88 -4.24
N ALA A 21 -7.38 -16.34 -3.17
CA ALA A 21 -5.91 -16.33 -3.05
C ALA A 21 -5.23 -17.19 -4.13
N ARG A 22 -5.90 -18.27 -4.58
CA ARG A 22 -5.45 -19.15 -5.67
C ARG A 22 -5.81 -18.63 -7.06
N GLY A 23 -6.50 -17.48 -7.18
CA GLY A 23 -6.96 -16.92 -8.45
C GLY A 23 -8.07 -17.73 -9.13
N LEU A 24 -8.81 -18.54 -8.37
CA LEU A 24 -9.89 -19.39 -8.89
C LEU A 24 -11.23 -18.63 -9.02
N VAL A 25 -11.35 -17.48 -8.40
CA VAL A 25 -12.55 -16.62 -8.48
C VAL A 25 -12.30 -15.49 -9.47
N PRO A 26 -12.88 -15.54 -10.68
CA PRO A 26 -12.66 -14.52 -11.70
C PRO A 26 -13.00 -13.12 -11.19
N GLY A 27 -12.16 -12.14 -11.50
CA GLY A 27 -12.38 -10.74 -11.13
C GLY A 27 -12.17 -10.42 -9.64
N HIS A 28 -11.68 -11.38 -8.85
CA HIS A 28 -11.35 -11.18 -7.44
C HIS A 28 -9.84 -11.32 -7.24
N GLU A 29 -9.25 -10.41 -6.48
CA GLU A 29 -7.82 -10.40 -6.12
C GLU A 29 -7.68 -10.16 -4.63
N VAL A 30 -6.70 -10.81 -3.99
CA VAL A 30 -6.37 -10.51 -2.60
C VAL A 30 -5.79 -9.12 -2.50
N LEU A 31 -6.31 -8.32 -1.59
CA LEU A 31 -5.73 -7.03 -1.20
C LEU A 31 -5.06 -7.19 0.16
N ASN A 32 -3.74 -7.03 0.17
CA ASN A 32 -2.93 -7.05 1.38
C ASN A 32 -1.99 -5.86 1.35
N VAL A 33 -2.24 -4.88 2.21
CA VAL A 33 -1.40 -3.70 2.36
C VAL A 33 -0.72 -3.75 3.71
N PHE A 34 0.61 -3.66 3.69
CA PHE A 34 1.43 -3.56 4.88
C PHE A 34 2.23 -2.27 4.85
N GLY A 35 2.17 -1.51 5.95
CA GLY A 35 2.99 -0.33 6.15
C GLY A 35 3.75 -0.41 7.46
N TYR A 36 4.95 0.15 7.48
CA TYR A 36 5.77 0.23 8.68
C TYR A 36 6.52 1.55 8.72
N SER A 37 6.46 2.20 9.88
CA SER A 37 7.26 3.39 10.18
C SER A 37 8.08 3.15 11.45
N THR A 38 9.35 3.49 11.42
CA THR A 38 10.24 3.36 12.58
C THR A 38 10.01 4.43 13.65
N SER A 39 9.36 5.55 13.29
CA SER A 39 9.19 6.69 14.20
C SER A 39 7.94 7.51 13.88
N VAL A 40 6.82 7.12 14.47
CA VAL A 40 5.58 7.91 14.45
C VAL A 40 5.56 8.83 15.66
N THR A 41 5.44 10.14 15.45
CA THR A 41 5.47 11.17 16.50
C THR A 41 4.08 11.71 16.81
N ASN A 42 4.02 12.67 17.74
CA ASN A 42 2.79 13.38 18.12
C ASN A 42 2.50 14.61 17.23
N ALA A 43 3.29 14.89 16.20
CA ALA A 43 3.14 16.07 15.36
C ALA A 43 1.88 15.99 14.48
N ALA A 44 1.72 14.89 13.75
CA ALA A 44 0.63 14.71 12.79
C ALA A 44 0.25 13.25 12.61
N PHE A 45 -0.94 12.99 12.02
CA PHE A 45 -1.25 11.69 11.47
C PHE A 45 -0.48 11.50 10.16
N ILE A 46 0.32 10.44 10.10
CA ILE A 46 1.07 10.03 8.91
C ILE A 46 0.76 8.57 8.58
N PRO A 47 0.74 8.15 7.31
CA PRO A 47 0.69 6.73 6.99
C PRO A 47 1.94 6.04 7.52
N ALA A 48 1.80 4.78 7.90
CA ALA A 48 2.97 3.98 8.25
C ALA A 48 3.71 3.63 6.94
N TRP A 49 4.90 4.19 6.78
CA TRP A 49 5.79 3.90 5.67
C TRP A 49 7.25 4.18 6.05
N GLU A 50 8.17 3.67 5.27
CA GLU A 50 9.60 3.70 5.59
C GLU A 50 10.22 5.10 5.53
N ASN A 51 9.56 6.05 4.86
CA ASN A 51 9.94 7.46 4.91
C ASN A 51 9.17 8.15 6.05
N THR A 52 9.86 8.89 6.90
CA THR A 52 9.25 9.57 8.06
C THR A 52 8.48 10.86 7.68
N ALA A 53 8.55 11.30 6.43
CA ALA A 53 7.79 12.46 5.96
C ALA A 53 6.30 12.14 5.79
N ALA A 54 5.45 13.15 5.89
CA ALA A 54 4.05 13.02 5.54
C ALA A 54 3.91 12.61 4.06
N TYR A 55 3.09 11.60 3.77
CA TYR A 55 2.83 11.17 2.41
C TYR A 55 1.90 12.16 1.70
N VAL A 56 2.28 12.55 0.49
CA VAL A 56 1.48 13.41 -0.38
C VAL A 56 1.27 12.69 -1.70
N PHE A 57 0.01 12.52 -2.10
CA PHE A 57 -0.29 11.95 -3.42
C PHE A 57 0.14 12.90 -4.54
N PRO A 58 0.67 12.38 -5.67
CA PRO A 58 0.90 13.18 -6.87
C PRO A 58 -0.38 13.88 -7.33
N THR A 59 -0.27 15.14 -7.73
CA THR A 59 -1.41 15.92 -8.25
C THR A 59 -1.58 15.77 -9.76
N VAL A 60 -0.53 15.31 -10.46
CA VAL A 60 -0.52 15.01 -11.89
C VAL A 60 0.26 13.72 -12.13
N ALA A 61 -0.09 12.99 -13.19
CA ALA A 61 0.71 11.86 -13.63
C ALA A 61 2.02 12.33 -14.25
N SER A 62 3.13 11.73 -13.85
CA SER A 62 4.46 12.03 -14.36
C SER A 62 5.33 10.79 -14.44
N THR A 63 6.34 10.82 -15.27
CA THR A 63 7.42 9.84 -15.19
C THR A 63 8.10 9.94 -13.84
N MET A 64 8.47 8.79 -13.29
CA MET A 64 9.23 8.71 -12.04
C MET A 64 10.70 8.51 -12.34
N VAL A 65 11.54 8.75 -11.35
CA VAL A 65 12.96 8.36 -11.38
C VAL A 65 13.21 7.39 -10.23
N VAL A 66 13.98 6.36 -10.50
CA VAL A 66 14.30 5.29 -9.54
C VAL A 66 15.80 5.27 -9.34
N SER A 67 16.24 5.28 -8.09
CA SER A 67 17.66 5.19 -7.73
C SER A 67 17.84 4.53 -6.37
N SER A 68 19.05 4.07 -6.09
CA SER A 68 19.45 3.57 -4.78
C SER A 68 20.29 4.59 -4.02
N SER A 69 20.38 4.44 -2.71
CA SER A 69 21.37 5.14 -1.89
C SER A 69 22.78 4.55 -2.00
N SER A 70 22.94 3.41 -2.69
CA SER A 70 24.24 2.74 -2.89
C SER A 70 24.60 2.69 -4.38
N ALA A 71 25.83 3.11 -4.68
CA ALA A 71 26.39 3.02 -6.05
C ALA A 71 26.59 1.55 -6.51
N SER A 72 26.57 0.59 -5.58
CA SER A 72 26.74 -0.84 -5.93
C SER A 72 25.50 -1.49 -6.50
N ASP A 73 24.33 -0.86 -6.40
CA ASP A 73 23.04 -1.41 -6.83
C ASP A 73 22.79 -1.20 -8.33
N THR A 74 23.67 -1.70 -9.20
CA THR A 74 23.60 -1.52 -10.67
C THR A 74 22.86 -2.65 -11.39
N ALA A 75 22.58 -3.77 -10.70
CA ALA A 75 21.90 -4.94 -11.28
C ALA A 75 20.61 -5.32 -10.56
N VAL A 76 20.14 -4.43 -9.69
CA VAL A 76 18.87 -4.62 -8.98
C VAL A 76 17.73 -4.15 -9.87
N THR A 77 16.73 -5.02 -10.05
CA THR A 77 15.53 -4.67 -10.82
C THR A 77 14.32 -4.60 -9.89
N VAL A 78 13.53 -3.55 -10.02
CA VAL A 78 12.28 -3.37 -9.31
C VAL A 78 11.10 -3.35 -10.27
N LEU A 79 9.96 -3.88 -9.82
CA LEU A 79 8.67 -3.75 -10.49
C LEU A 79 7.84 -2.71 -9.72
N ILE A 80 7.43 -1.66 -10.41
CA ILE A 80 6.51 -0.64 -9.91
C ILE A 80 5.09 -1.06 -10.32
N ASP A 81 4.19 -1.20 -9.37
CA ASP A 81 2.74 -1.33 -9.58
C ASP A 81 2.06 -0.02 -9.18
N GLY A 82 1.33 0.56 -10.09
CA GLY A 82 0.70 1.85 -9.89
C GLY A 82 -0.43 2.13 -10.87
N LEU A 83 -0.85 3.38 -10.91
CA LEU A 83 -1.97 3.83 -11.74
C LEU A 83 -1.56 5.00 -12.61
N ASN A 84 -2.07 5.03 -13.84
CA ASN A 84 -1.92 6.18 -14.74
C ASN A 84 -2.95 7.30 -14.42
N ALA A 85 -2.95 8.36 -15.22
CA ALA A 85 -3.86 9.52 -15.05
C ALA A 85 -5.36 9.16 -15.06
N SER A 86 -5.73 8.04 -15.70
CA SER A 86 -7.12 7.53 -15.71
C SER A 86 -7.41 6.56 -14.56
N TYR A 87 -6.48 6.40 -13.61
CA TYR A 87 -6.51 5.40 -12.54
C TYR A 87 -6.50 3.95 -13.05
N SER A 88 -6.15 3.70 -14.31
CA SER A 88 -5.95 2.34 -14.82
C SER A 88 -4.63 1.79 -14.32
N ARG A 89 -4.60 0.51 -13.95
CA ARG A 89 -3.38 -0.18 -13.51
C ARG A 89 -2.32 -0.19 -14.60
N ILE A 90 -1.12 0.14 -14.20
CA ILE A 90 0.09 0.04 -15.03
C ILE A 90 1.22 -0.53 -14.19
N THR A 91 2.11 -1.27 -14.82
CA THR A 91 3.31 -1.80 -14.19
C THR A 91 4.52 -1.52 -15.06
N GLU A 92 5.67 -1.29 -14.43
CA GLU A 92 6.94 -1.10 -15.14
C GLU A 92 8.10 -1.69 -14.35
N SER A 93 8.97 -2.42 -15.04
CA SER A 93 10.23 -2.91 -14.48
C SER A 93 11.35 -1.93 -14.78
N VAL A 94 12.09 -1.53 -13.75
CA VAL A 94 13.24 -0.64 -13.87
C VAL A 94 14.46 -1.31 -13.25
N THR A 95 15.56 -1.38 -14.02
CA THR A 95 16.86 -1.80 -13.49
C THR A 95 17.62 -0.57 -13.01
N LEU A 96 18.11 -0.63 -11.78
CA LEU A 96 18.83 0.48 -11.15
C LEU A 96 20.22 0.67 -11.79
N ASP A 97 20.70 1.90 -11.74
CA ASP A 97 22.09 2.29 -12.04
C ASP A 97 22.73 2.94 -10.80
N GLY A 98 22.74 2.18 -9.70
CA GLY A 98 23.27 2.64 -8.42
C GLY A 98 22.56 3.90 -7.92
N THR A 99 23.31 4.97 -7.71
CA THR A 99 22.81 6.26 -7.25
C THR A 99 22.30 7.16 -8.39
N THR A 100 22.49 6.74 -9.65
CA THR A 100 21.99 7.48 -10.82
C THR A 100 20.50 7.29 -10.97
N ASP A 101 19.78 8.37 -11.18
CA ASP A 101 18.34 8.34 -11.42
C ASP A 101 18.01 7.71 -12.78
N VAL A 102 17.25 6.61 -12.80
CA VAL A 102 16.76 5.94 -14.00
C VAL A 102 15.28 6.30 -14.17
N ALA A 103 14.93 6.93 -15.29
CA ALA A 103 13.56 7.36 -15.55
C ALA A 103 12.66 6.20 -15.98
N THR A 104 11.40 6.21 -15.54
CA THR A 104 10.35 5.33 -16.07
C THR A 104 9.89 5.81 -17.44
N ALA A 105 9.47 4.87 -18.30
CA ALA A 105 8.84 5.18 -19.58
C ALA A 105 7.38 5.61 -19.41
N GLN A 106 6.70 5.02 -18.43
CA GLN A 106 5.30 5.31 -18.14
C GLN A 106 5.15 6.45 -17.13
N ALA A 107 4.07 7.20 -17.25
CA ALA A 107 3.68 8.23 -16.30
C ALA A 107 2.76 7.65 -15.22
N PHE A 108 3.20 7.71 -13.97
CA PHE A 108 2.45 7.25 -12.80
C PHE A 108 1.73 8.42 -12.13
N PHE A 109 0.44 8.22 -11.86
CA PHE A 109 -0.38 9.12 -11.04
C PHE A 109 -0.48 8.62 -9.60
N ARG A 110 -0.39 7.30 -9.40
CA ARG A 110 -0.31 6.65 -8.08
C ARG A 110 0.69 5.53 -8.13
N ILE A 111 1.35 5.28 -7.01
CA ILE A 111 2.18 4.11 -6.80
C ILE A 111 1.56 3.33 -5.65
N ASN A 112 1.12 2.11 -5.92
CA ASN A 112 0.51 1.24 -4.93
C ASN A 112 1.54 0.31 -4.27
N SER A 113 2.53 -0.15 -5.04
CA SER A 113 3.63 -0.93 -4.49
C SER A 113 4.86 -0.91 -5.40
N VAL A 114 6.02 -1.19 -4.81
CA VAL A 114 7.26 -1.48 -5.53
C VAL A 114 7.89 -2.71 -4.91
N ILE A 115 8.30 -3.66 -5.72
CA ILE A 115 8.95 -4.90 -5.28
C ILE A 115 10.26 -5.11 -6.03
N THR A 116 11.27 -5.65 -5.36
CA THR A 116 12.49 -6.12 -5.99
C THR A 116 12.21 -7.46 -6.68
N THR A 117 12.47 -7.54 -7.98
CA THR A 117 12.25 -8.75 -8.79
C THR A 117 13.54 -9.47 -9.16
N ALA A 118 14.67 -8.78 -9.11
CA ALA A 118 15.99 -9.36 -9.31
C ALA A 118 17.06 -8.59 -8.52
N GLY A 119 18.09 -9.31 -8.07
CA GLY A 119 19.19 -8.77 -7.27
C GLY A 119 18.79 -8.52 -5.81
N ASN A 120 19.79 -8.22 -4.98
CA ASN A 120 19.61 -7.80 -3.59
C ASN A 120 20.19 -6.42 -3.42
N ALA A 121 19.36 -5.44 -3.11
CA ALA A 121 19.82 -4.08 -2.85
C ALA A 121 20.59 -4.00 -1.54
N VAL A 122 21.71 -3.31 -1.55
CA VAL A 122 22.51 -2.97 -0.36
C VAL A 122 22.26 -1.53 0.10
N GLY A 123 21.58 -0.73 -0.72
CA GLY A 123 21.07 0.60 -0.40
C GLY A 123 19.54 0.63 -0.29
N THR A 124 19.04 1.77 0.16
CA THR A 124 17.60 2.09 0.11
C THR A 124 17.21 2.51 -1.29
N ILE A 125 16.14 1.94 -1.83
CA ILE A 125 15.62 2.28 -3.16
C ILE A 125 14.53 3.35 -3.02
N TYR A 126 14.59 4.36 -3.88
CA TYR A 126 13.64 5.46 -3.92
C TYR A 126 12.96 5.51 -5.28
N VAL A 127 11.64 5.74 -5.28
CA VAL A 127 10.86 6.14 -6.45
C VAL A 127 10.38 7.56 -6.23
N LYS A 128 10.86 8.49 -7.06
CA LYS A 128 10.68 9.95 -6.89
C LYS A 128 10.14 10.56 -8.18
N ASN A 129 9.54 11.73 -8.10
CA ASN A 129 9.40 12.57 -9.29
C ASN A 129 10.72 13.30 -9.60
N ALA A 130 10.79 13.96 -10.76
CA ALA A 130 11.95 14.75 -11.16
C ALA A 130 12.27 15.92 -10.19
N GLY A 131 11.30 16.36 -9.39
CA GLY A 131 11.46 17.38 -8.35
C GLY A 131 11.99 16.83 -7.02
N GLY A 132 12.29 15.52 -6.93
CA GLY A 132 12.86 14.87 -5.74
C GLY A 132 11.85 14.45 -4.68
N THR A 133 10.54 14.62 -4.91
CA THR A 133 9.52 14.11 -3.96
C THR A 133 9.45 12.59 -4.06
N THR A 134 9.68 11.90 -2.94
CA THR A 134 9.60 10.43 -2.85
C THR A 134 8.15 9.98 -2.69
N TYR A 135 7.72 9.05 -3.54
CA TYR A 135 6.39 8.43 -3.53
C TYR A 135 6.41 6.97 -3.14
N ALA A 136 7.55 6.31 -3.21
CA ALA A 136 7.74 4.97 -2.69
C ALA A 136 9.20 4.77 -2.28
N GLN A 137 9.41 3.93 -1.26
CA GLN A 137 10.73 3.62 -0.73
C GLN A 137 10.78 2.16 -0.35
N ILE A 138 11.88 1.48 -0.68
CA ILE A 138 12.18 0.14 -0.19
C ILE A 138 13.41 0.27 0.73
N ALA A 139 13.24 0.03 2.01
CA ALA A 139 14.36 0.01 2.94
C ALA A 139 15.29 -1.19 2.68
N ILE A 140 16.53 -1.05 3.08
CA ILE A 140 17.54 -2.12 2.99
C ILE A 140 16.99 -3.41 3.61
N GLY A 141 17.06 -4.51 2.85
CA GLY A 141 16.62 -5.83 3.29
C GLY A 141 15.10 -6.08 3.23
N SER A 142 14.27 -5.08 2.91
CA SER A 142 12.81 -5.26 2.82
C SER A 142 12.35 -5.95 1.54
N GLY A 143 13.03 -5.74 0.43
CA GLY A 143 12.68 -6.31 -0.88
C GLY A 143 11.36 -5.79 -1.49
N LYS A 144 10.57 -5.03 -0.73
CA LYS A 144 9.33 -4.40 -1.16
C LYS A 144 9.05 -3.13 -0.36
N THR A 145 8.17 -2.29 -0.87
CA THR A 145 7.64 -1.16 -0.11
C THR A 145 6.80 -1.64 1.06
N ASN A 146 7.02 -1.06 2.24
CA ASN A 146 6.19 -1.22 3.42
C ASN A 146 5.47 0.12 3.65
N MET A 147 4.39 0.36 2.89
CA MET A 147 3.65 1.62 2.97
C MET A 147 2.15 1.38 3.06
N SER A 148 1.51 1.98 4.06
CA SER A 148 0.08 1.88 4.32
C SER A 148 -0.71 2.92 3.51
N VAL A 149 -0.48 2.90 2.19
CA VAL A 149 -1.15 3.75 1.20
C VAL A 149 -1.59 2.87 0.04
N TYR A 150 -2.81 3.07 -0.43
CA TYR A 150 -3.33 2.34 -1.58
C TYR A 150 -4.43 3.13 -2.28
N THR A 151 -4.37 3.20 -3.60
CA THR A 151 -5.43 3.78 -4.42
C THR A 151 -6.15 2.68 -5.18
N VAL A 152 -7.49 2.64 -5.06
CA VAL A 152 -8.31 1.64 -5.76
C VAL A 152 -8.32 1.96 -7.25
N PRO A 153 -7.91 1.01 -8.12
CA PRO A 153 -7.90 1.21 -9.57
C PRO A 153 -9.29 1.48 -10.15
N ALA A 154 -9.34 2.16 -11.29
CA ALA A 154 -10.55 2.28 -12.08
C ALA A 154 -11.09 0.89 -12.48
N GLY A 155 -12.41 0.71 -12.42
CA GLY A 155 -13.07 -0.57 -12.71
C GLY A 155 -12.98 -1.60 -11.59
N TYR A 156 -12.55 -1.20 -10.37
CA TYR A 156 -12.49 -2.08 -9.20
C TYR A 156 -13.14 -1.44 -7.98
N THR A 157 -13.60 -2.30 -7.09
CA THR A 157 -14.06 -1.94 -5.73
C THR A 157 -13.27 -2.75 -4.73
N ALA A 158 -12.72 -2.11 -3.70
CA ALA A 158 -12.08 -2.83 -2.61
C ALA A 158 -13.06 -3.08 -1.46
N TYR A 159 -13.02 -4.30 -0.93
CA TYR A 159 -13.78 -4.77 0.22
C TYR A 159 -12.82 -5.09 1.35
N LEU A 160 -12.66 -4.17 2.29
CA LEU A 160 -11.69 -4.32 3.38
C LEU A 160 -12.33 -5.05 4.55
N THR A 161 -11.71 -6.14 4.97
CA THR A 161 -12.25 -7.06 5.99
C THR A 161 -11.54 -6.99 7.32
N GLN A 162 -10.25 -6.58 7.34
CA GLN A 162 -9.45 -6.54 8.55
C GLN A 162 -8.51 -5.34 8.57
N PHE A 163 -8.35 -4.78 9.78
CA PHE A 163 -7.39 -3.73 10.08
C PHE A 163 -6.63 -4.10 11.34
N ASP A 164 -5.32 -4.15 11.24
CA ASP A 164 -4.42 -4.36 12.37
C ASP A 164 -3.43 -3.20 12.46
N ALA A 165 -3.13 -2.76 13.66
CA ALA A 165 -2.07 -1.81 13.95
C ALA A 165 -1.32 -2.27 15.20
N PHE A 166 0.01 -2.21 15.18
CA PHE A 166 0.82 -2.66 16.29
C PHE A 166 2.03 -1.76 16.49
N SER A 167 2.46 -1.63 17.73
CA SER A 167 3.72 -0.95 18.07
C SER A 167 4.86 -1.98 18.10
N SER A 168 5.97 -1.67 17.43
CA SER A 168 7.18 -2.51 17.44
C SER A 168 8.06 -2.29 18.67
N THR A 169 7.75 -1.28 19.47
CA THR A 169 8.45 -0.96 20.72
C THR A 169 7.48 -1.02 21.88
N SER A 170 7.93 -1.53 23.02
CA SER A 170 7.12 -1.51 24.25
C SER A 170 6.75 -0.07 24.58
N VAL A 171 5.45 0.16 24.69
CA VAL A 171 4.92 1.48 25.03
C VAL A 171 5.20 1.76 26.48
N THR A 172 5.97 2.81 26.76
CA THR A 172 6.15 3.29 28.12
C THR A 172 4.83 3.78 28.72
N SER A 173 4.64 3.62 30.02
CA SER A 173 3.43 4.05 30.73
C SER A 173 2.96 5.45 30.30
N GLY A 174 1.70 5.55 29.86
CA GLY A 174 1.08 6.82 29.46
C GLY A 174 1.24 7.21 27.98
N VAL A 175 2.01 6.49 27.19
CA VAL A 175 2.10 6.71 25.73
C VAL A 175 1.16 5.74 25.01
N TYR A 176 0.40 6.22 24.07
CA TYR A 176 -0.47 5.41 23.19
C TYR A 176 -0.34 5.88 21.76
N ALA A 177 -0.70 5.03 20.81
CA ALA A 177 -0.86 5.39 19.42
C ALA A 177 -2.34 5.50 19.05
N THR A 178 -2.64 6.27 18.03
CA THR A 178 -3.98 6.32 17.43
C THR A 178 -3.87 5.90 15.99
N PHE A 179 -4.57 4.83 15.63
CA PHE A 179 -4.80 4.40 14.25
C PHE A 179 -5.93 5.22 13.63
N ARG A 180 -5.76 5.62 12.38
CA ARG A 180 -6.79 6.31 11.59
C ARG A 180 -6.82 5.80 10.16
N ALA A 181 -7.99 5.40 9.68
CA ALA A 181 -8.24 5.13 8.27
C ALA A 181 -8.85 6.36 7.60
N LEU A 182 -8.08 6.99 6.71
CA LEU A 182 -8.47 8.15 5.93
C LEU A 182 -8.70 7.74 4.47
N ARG A 183 -9.81 8.19 3.90
CA ARG A 183 -10.11 8.08 2.47
C ARG A 183 -10.20 9.46 1.86
N THR A 184 -9.70 9.57 0.63
CA THR A 184 -9.89 10.76 -0.21
C THR A 184 -10.55 10.30 -1.51
N SER A 185 -11.76 10.81 -1.79
CA SER A 185 -12.45 10.50 -3.04
C SER A 185 -11.72 11.12 -4.24
N SER A 186 -12.06 10.67 -5.45
CA SER A 186 -11.54 11.28 -6.69
C SER A 186 -11.88 12.78 -6.85
N THR A 187 -12.86 13.27 -6.08
CA THR A 187 -13.23 14.70 -6.01
C THR A 187 -12.51 15.45 -4.89
N GLY A 188 -11.57 14.81 -4.19
CA GLY A 188 -10.76 15.42 -3.13
C GLY A 188 -11.44 15.50 -1.75
N VAL A 189 -12.59 14.84 -1.55
CA VAL A 189 -13.28 14.85 -0.26
C VAL A 189 -12.63 13.83 0.69
N ASN A 190 -12.19 14.31 1.84
CA ASN A 190 -11.57 13.52 2.90
C ASN A 190 -12.62 12.99 3.88
N ASN A 191 -12.59 11.67 4.14
CA ASN A 191 -13.43 11.00 5.12
C ASN A 191 -12.59 10.15 6.05
N VAL A 192 -12.68 10.40 7.36
CA VAL A 192 -12.16 9.51 8.38
C VAL A 192 -13.21 8.43 8.64
N VAL A 193 -12.91 7.18 8.28
CA VAL A 193 -13.85 6.06 8.38
C VAL A 193 -13.64 5.21 9.64
N LEU A 194 -12.48 5.35 10.27
CA LEU A 194 -12.14 4.70 11.52
C LEU A 194 -11.03 5.48 12.22
N GLN A 195 -11.14 5.67 13.52
CA GLN A 195 -10.09 6.22 14.36
C GLN A 195 -10.16 5.59 15.74
N VAL A 196 -9.08 4.96 16.18
CA VAL A 196 -9.03 4.20 17.43
C VAL A 196 -7.67 4.38 18.12
N PRO A 197 -7.65 4.74 19.42
CA PRO A 197 -6.44 4.69 20.21
C PRO A 197 -6.11 3.24 20.59
N PHE A 198 -4.84 2.90 20.67
CA PHE A 198 -4.35 1.61 21.10
C PHE A 198 -3.01 1.75 21.86
N LEU A 199 -2.69 0.78 22.70
CA LEU A 199 -1.43 0.75 23.45
C LEU A 199 -0.36 -0.05 22.68
N ASN A 200 -0.51 -1.36 22.63
CA ASN A 200 0.47 -2.24 21.97
C ASN A 200 0.00 -2.68 20.59
N ASP A 201 -1.26 -3.08 20.49
CA ASP A 201 -1.89 -3.57 19.29
C ASP A 201 -3.37 -3.21 19.21
N TYR A 202 -3.87 -3.19 18.02
CA TYR A 202 -5.29 -3.08 17.67
C TYR A 202 -5.57 -4.00 16.52
N SER A 203 -6.57 -4.84 16.62
CA SER A 203 -7.04 -5.71 15.56
C SER A 203 -8.56 -5.71 15.50
N ILE A 204 -9.10 -5.58 14.31
CA ILE A 204 -10.52 -5.72 14.06
C ILE A 204 -10.78 -6.45 12.76
N THR A 205 -11.50 -7.56 12.84
CA THR A 205 -12.12 -8.21 11.69
C THR A 205 -13.56 -7.72 11.55
N ARG A 206 -13.92 -7.26 10.38
CA ARG A 206 -15.25 -6.69 10.13
C ARG A 206 -16.20 -7.77 9.62
N PRO A 207 -17.35 -8.00 10.27
CA PRO A 207 -18.35 -8.93 9.78
C PRO A 207 -18.95 -8.49 8.43
N TYR A 208 -18.98 -7.16 8.20
CA TYR A 208 -19.33 -6.56 6.91
C TYR A 208 -18.12 -5.78 6.39
N PRO A 209 -17.62 -6.09 5.20
CA PRO A 209 -16.48 -5.38 4.63
C PRO A 209 -16.73 -3.88 4.51
N LEU A 210 -15.69 -3.10 4.70
CA LEU A 210 -15.70 -1.69 4.38
C LEU A 210 -15.55 -1.52 2.87
N ILE A 211 -16.58 -1.02 2.19
CA ILE A 211 -16.59 -0.82 0.74
C ILE A 211 -15.80 0.44 0.39
N VAL A 212 -14.84 0.32 -0.51
CA VAL A 212 -14.03 1.43 -1.04
C VAL A 212 -14.21 1.49 -2.55
N PRO A 213 -14.88 2.52 -3.08
CA PRO A 213 -15.08 2.69 -4.51
C PRO A 213 -13.76 2.85 -5.28
N GLU A 214 -13.83 2.65 -6.61
CA GLU A 214 -12.72 2.99 -7.51
C GLU A 214 -12.23 4.43 -7.35
N LYS A 215 -10.98 4.69 -7.73
CA LYS A 215 -10.35 6.02 -7.74
C LYS A 215 -10.32 6.70 -6.37
N THR A 216 -10.40 5.89 -5.31
CA THR A 216 -10.33 6.37 -3.92
C THR A 216 -8.93 6.16 -3.39
N ASP A 217 -8.31 7.24 -2.91
CA ASP A 217 -7.04 7.21 -2.21
C ASP A 217 -7.27 6.81 -0.75
N ASN A 218 -6.56 5.81 -0.27
CA ASN A 218 -6.61 5.36 1.12
C ASN A 218 -5.26 5.61 1.77
N GLN A 219 -5.28 6.16 2.98
CA GLN A 219 -4.13 6.26 3.87
C GLN A 219 -4.51 5.66 5.21
N TRP A 220 -3.80 4.64 5.62
CA TRP A 220 -3.91 4.11 6.98
C TRP A 220 -2.80 4.72 7.82
N GLN A 221 -3.21 5.62 8.70
CA GLN A 221 -2.34 6.56 9.38
C GLN A 221 -2.24 6.24 10.86
N CYS A 222 -1.11 6.62 11.45
CA CYS A 222 -0.93 6.62 12.89
C CYS A 222 -0.40 7.95 13.39
N LYS A 223 -0.69 8.21 14.68
CA LYS A 223 -0.14 9.31 15.45
C LYS A 223 0.16 8.78 16.85
N SER A 224 1.36 9.07 17.38
CA SER A 224 1.70 8.81 18.78
C SER A 224 1.18 9.92 19.68
N SER A 225 0.93 9.63 20.95
CA SER A 225 0.65 10.66 21.98
C SER A 225 1.91 11.27 22.58
N GLY A 226 3.08 10.71 22.29
CA GLY A 226 4.36 11.12 22.90
C GLY A 226 5.55 10.97 21.96
N ALA A 227 6.62 10.38 22.46
CA ALA A 227 7.84 10.11 21.70
C ALA A 227 7.61 9.21 20.49
N GLY A 228 8.56 9.19 19.56
CA GLY A 228 8.47 8.37 18.36
C GLY A 228 8.30 6.88 18.66
N LEU A 229 7.28 6.28 18.05
CA LEU A 229 6.98 4.84 18.13
C LEU A 229 7.16 4.19 16.77
N GLY A 230 7.76 2.99 16.75
CA GLY A 230 7.68 2.13 15.57
C GLY A 230 6.27 1.55 15.45
N ILE A 231 5.60 1.79 14.33
CA ILE A 231 4.22 1.35 14.10
C ILE A 231 4.14 0.57 12.81
N GLY A 232 3.55 -0.64 12.88
CA GLY A 232 3.12 -1.43 11.74
C GLY A 232 1.62 -1.39 11.56
N ILE A 233 1.17 -1.40 10.31
CA ILE A 233 -0.25 -1.47 9.92
C ILE A 233 -0.42 -2.56 8.88
N VAL A 234 -1.42 -3.42 9.08
CA VAL A 234 -1.87 -4.40 8.09
C VAL A 234 -3.33 -4.12 7.74
N VAL A 235 -3.64 -4.15 6.46
CA VAL A 235 -5.01 -4.06 5.97
C VAL A 235 -5.26 -5.18 4.98
N LEU A 236 -6.28 -5.98 5.27
CA LEU A 236 -6.65 -7.11 4.41
C LEU A 236 -8.03 -6.89 3.80
N GLY A 237 -8.20 -7.41 2.60
CA GLY A 237 -9.45 -7.36 1.88
C GLY A 237 -9.41 -8.08 0.54
N VAL A 238 -10.42 -7.82 -0.25
CA VAL A 238 -10.54 -8.34 -1.61
C VAL A 238 -10.79 -7.17 -2.56
N LEU A 239 -10.04 -7.13 -3.64
CA LEU A 239 -10.28 -6.23 -4.75
C LEU A 239 -11.16 -6.95 -5.77
N VAL A 240 -12.32 -6.38 -6.08
CA VAL A 240 -13.31 -6.99 -6.98
C VAL A 240 -13.48 -6.13 -8.21
N LYS A 241 -13.35 -6.73 -9.38
CA LYS A 241 -13.57 -6.06 -10.66
C LYS A 241 -15.06 -5.72 -10.80
N ASN A 242 -15.35 -4.46 -11.09
CA ASN A 242 -16.70 -4.01 -11.35
C ASN A 242 -17.16 -4.59 -12.70
N TYR A 243 -18.27 -5.33 -12.70
CA TYR A 243 -18.90 -5.74 -13.96
C TYR A 243 -19.60 -4.50 -14.53
N GLN A 244 -19.29 -4.17 -15.76
CA GLN A 244 -20.12 -3.22 -16.53
C GLN A 244 -21.29 -4.03 -17.07
N ASP A 245 -22.51 -3.67 -16.69
CA ASP A 245 -23.74 -4.21 -17.26
C ASP A 245 -23.90 -3.80 -18.73
#